data_b25f39c3f64f5bc3f22319b5be91fd26
#
_entry.id   b25f39c3f64f5bc3f22319b5be91fd26
#
_cell.length_a   1.000
_cell.length_b   1.000
_cell.length_c   1.000
_cell.angle_alpha   90.00
_cell.angle_beta   90.00
_cell.angle_gamma   90.00
#
_symmetry.space_group_name_H-M   'P 1'
#
loop_
_entity.id
_entity.type
_entity.pdbx_description
1 polymer ?
#
loop_
_entity_poly.entity_id
_entity_poly.type
_entity_poly.pdbx_seq_one_letter_code
_entity_poly.pdbx_strand_id
1 'polypeptide(L)'
;MTSEFAALQAIGWPLAAGEAWPAGAPDWQQAWRDLMAAHPQARPARVVEQHRSGYVVADGPDQNFPVESLPDWQRPSGFRKGTVTIEQRPGVGDWLLIEGRKAVALLPRHSTIKRAAAGEHYQQQLIAANVDTVFVVCGLDADFNPRRIERYLLLVRGGGVEPVVVLTKADQTQDVSDALAALVELAAQEVAVRAVNAKDAQSILTLAPWLQPGRTAVLVGSSGAGKSTLTNTLLGVERMKTSAVRESDSRGRHTTTYRALIPLPSGACLIDTPGMRELKPTGEEDVAENFSDVEALAEQCKFRDCRHEREPGCVVREAIEAGKLDPQRFANYLKLRDEVAGAAGRLANRRAQKADEKVQGKAPNKYGKR
;
A
#
# COMPACT_ATOMS: atom_id res chain seq x y z
N MET A 1 -9.62 29.14 -14.40
CA MET A 1 -9.55 28.59 -13.04
C MET A 1 -10.54 27.43 -12.81
N THR A 2 -11.84 27.55 -13.11
CA THR A 2 -12.81 26.44 -12.87
C THR A 2 -12.56 25.17 -13.70
N SER A 3 -12.09 25.28 -14.94
CA SER A 3 -11.82 24.11 -15.79
C SER A 3 -10.53 23.37 -15.41
N GLU A 4 -9.54 24.09 -14.91
CA GLU A 4 -8.24 23.53 -14.51
C GLU A 4 -8.34 22.68 -13.24
N PHE A 5 -9.10 23.14 -12.24
CA PHE A 5 -9.38 22.34 -11.05
C PHE A 5 -10.23 21.11 -11.32
N ALA A 6 -11.19 21.19 -12.26
CA ALA A 6 -11.97 20.03 -12.67
C ALA A 6 -11.07 18.95 -13.32
N ALA A 7 -10.09 19.36 -14.13
CA ALA A 7 -9.11 18.44 -14.71
C ALA A 7 -8.24 17.77 -13.63
N LEU A 8 -7.78 18.52 -12.62
CA LEU A 8 -7.03 17.97 -11.52
C LEU A 8 -7.88 17.03 -10.65
N GLN A 9 -9.15 17.36 -10.41
CA GLN A 9 -10.06 16.50 -9.66
C GLN A 9 -10.29 15.15 -10.38
N ALA A 10 -10.38 15.16 -11.70
CA ALA A 10 -10.50 13.94 -12.50
C ALA A 10 -9.28 13.00 -12.40
N ILE A 11 -8.16 13.49 -11.89
CA ILE A 11 -6.97 12.70 -11.59
C ILE A 11 -6.70 12.57 -10.07
N GLY A 12 -7.73 12.83 -9.25
CA GLY A 12 -7.71 12.58 -7.80
C GLY A 12 -7.26 13.75 -6.95
N TRP A 13 -7.40 15.02 -7.42
CA TRP A 13 -7.19 16.18 -6.56
C TRP A 13 -8.31 16.25 -5.52
N PRO A 14 -7.97 16.35 -4.22
CA PRO A 14 -8.94 16.15 -3.16
C PRO A 14 -9.90 17.32 -2.92
N LEU A 15 -9.67 18.46 -3.57
CA LEU A 15 -10.50 19.67 -3.39
C LEU A 15 -11.34 19.91 -4.63
N ALA A 16 -12.61 20.26 -4.43
CA ALA A 16 -13.47 20.70 -5.51
C ALA A 16 -13.08 22.11 -6.01
N ALA A 17 -13.44 22.41 -7.26
CA ALA A 17 -13.16 23.72 -7.86
C ALA A 17 -13.91 24.82 -7.09
N GLY A 18 -13.16 25.78 -6.56
CA GLY A 18 -13.72 26.94 -5.81
C GLY A 18 -13.95 26.71 -4.31
N GLU A 19 -13.67 25.52 -3.81
CA GLU A 19 -13.68 25.31 -2.35
C GLU A 19 -12.46 25.98 -1.71
N ALA A 20 -12.75 26.83 -0.72
CA ALA A 20 -11.70 27.29 0.19
C ALA A 20 -11.22 26.11 1.03
N TRP A 21 -9.93 26.07 1.31
CA TRP A 21 -9.37 25.09 2.26
C TRP A 21 -10.13 25.20 3.59
N PRO A 22 -10.74 24.11 4.09
CA PRO A 22 -11.55 24.18 5.29
C PRO A 22 -10.72 24.66 6.49
N ALA A 23 -11.33 25.47 7.35
CA ALA A 23 -10.72 25.84 8.61
C ALA A 23 -10.50 24.58 9.47
N GLY A 24 -9.30 24.43 10.06
CA GLY A 24 -8.93 23.22 10.80
C GLY A 24 -8.57 22.03 9.89
N ALA A 25 -8.18 22.33 8.65
CA ALA A 25 -7.68 21.31 7.72
C ALA A 25 -6.48 20.53 8.31
N PRO A 26 -6.32 19.25 7.95
CA PRO A 26 -5.17 18.45 8.35
C PRO A 26 -3.83 19.10 7.99
N ASP A 27 -2.78 18.85 8.77
CA ASP A 27 -1.44 19.47 8.61
C ASP A 27 -0.89 19.35 7.18
N TRP A 28 -1.16 18.25 6.46
CA TRP A 28 -0.70 18.08 5.10
C TRP A 28 -1.34 19.09 4.13
N GLN A 29 -2.60 19.47 4.35
CA GLN A 29 -3.27 20.48 3.52
C GLN A 29 -2.71 21.87 3.74
N GLN A 30 -2.33 22.22 4.98
CA GLN A 30 -1.64 23.47 5.27
C GLN A 30 -0.28 23.50 4.57
N ALA A 31 0.50 22.41 4.68
CA ALA A 31 1.80 22.30 4.03
C ALA A 31 1.71 22.37 2.48
N TRP A 32 0.62 21.86 1.87
CA TRP A 32 0.36 22.04 0.44
C TRP A 32 0.18 23.51 0.08
N ARG A 33 -0.61 24.23 0.88
CA ARG A 33 -0.85 25.67 0.72
C ARG A 33 0.44 26.45 0.77
N ASP A 34 1.26 26.19 1.79
CA ASP A 34 2.52 26.89 2.01
C ASP A 34 3.50 26.66 0.85
N LEU A 35 3.59 25.41 0.37
CA LEU A 35 4.43 25.06 -0.79
C LEU A 35 3.92 25.70 -2.07
N MET A 36 2.61 25.72 -2.33
CA MET A 36 2.05 26.39 -3.49
C MET A 36 2.27 27.91 -3.44
N ALA A 37 2.18 28.52 -2.26
CA ALA A 37 2.48 29.94 -2.07
C ALA A 37 3.98 30.24 -2.26
N ALA A 38 4.86 29.33 -1.87
CA ALA A 38 6.31 29.44 -2.09
C ALA A 38 6.72 29.29 -3.58
N HIS A 39 5.88 28.64 -4.39
CA HIS A 39 6.11 28.40 -5.81
C HIS A 39 4.95 28.93 -6.68
N PRO A 40 4.74 30.26 -6.76
CA PRO A 40 3.55 30.85 -7.38
C PRO A 40 3.46 30.66 -8.91
N GLN A 41 4.56 30.25 -9.56
CA GLN A 41 4.60 29.93 -10.98
C GLN A 41 4.42 28.45 -11.27
N ALA A 42 4.46 27.62 -10.22
CA ALA A 42 4.32 26.19 -10.35
C ALA A 42 2.84 25.77 -10.31
N ARG A 43 2.54 24.69 -11.03
CA ARG A 43 1.22 24.06 -11.02
C ARG A 43 1.30 22.62 -10.50
N PRO A 44 0.25 22.11 -9.85
CA PRO A 44 0.23 20.73 -9.39
C PRO A 44 0.12 19.78 -10.59
N ALA A 45 0.85 18.65 -10.49
CA ALA A 45 0.74 17.53 -11.42
C ALA A 45 0.90 16.22 -10.64
N ARG A 46 0.15 15.19 -11.03
CA ARG A 46 0.12 13.90 -10.35
C ARG A 46 1.05 12.90 -11.01
N VAL A 47 1.86 12.18 -10.24
CA VAL A 47 2.69 11.09 -10.75
C VAL A 47 1.78 9.91 -11.12
N VAL A 48 1.70 9.63 -12.41
CA VAL A 48 0.87 8.54 -12.96
C VAL A 48 1.67 7.29 -13.27
N GLU A 49 2.98 7.43 -13.57
CA GLU A 49 3.89 6.31 -13.81
C GLU A 49 5.26 6.60 -13.23
N GLN A 50 5.91 5.55 -12.73
CA GLN A 50 7.29 5.59 -12.25
C GLN A 50 8.14 4.61 -13.04
N HIS A 51 9.19 5.12 -13.68
CA HIS A 51 10.18 4.36 -14.43
C HIS A 51 11.56 4.44 -13.75
N ARG A 52 12.49 3.59 -14.19
CA ARG A 52 13.88 3.66 -13.69
C ARG A 52 14.56 4.98 -14.04
N SER A 53 14.16 5.61 -15.13
CA SER A 53 14.75 6.84 -15.68
C SER A 53 14.04 8.12 -15.28
N GLY A 54 12.89 8.05 -14.58
CA GLY A 54 12.12 9.23 -14.20
C GLY A 54 10.65 8.98 -13.97
N TYR A 55 9.87 10.03 -14.05
CA TYR A 55 8.44 10.04 -13.74
C TYR A 55 7.64 10.56 -14.92
N VAL A 56 6.46 9.99 -15.12
CA VAL A 56 5.41 10.53 -15.98
C VAL A 56 4.35 11.12 -15.06
N VAL A 57 3.94 12.34 -15.36
CA VAL A 57 2.91 13.06 -14.61
C VAL A 57 1.73 13.43 -15.49
N ALA A 58 0.60 13.68 -14.85
CA ALA A 58 -0.59 14.24 -15.46
C ALA A 58 -1.01 15.53 -14.73
N ASP A 59 -1.53 16.49 -15.48
CA ASP A 59 -2.19 17.69 -14.96
C ASP A 59 -3.68 17.74 -15.34
N GLY A 60 -4.18 16.61 -15.86
CA GLY A 60 -5.55 16.33 -16.23
C GLY A 60 -5.71 14.90 -16.75
N PRO A 61 -6.94 14.44 -17.05
CA PRO A 61 -7.22 13.05 -17.39
C PRO A 61 -6.63 12.59 -18.72
N ASP A 62 -6.40 13.51 -19.66
CA ASP A 62 -6.06 13.20 -21.05
C ASP A 62 -4.59 13.49 -21.41
N GLN A 63 -3.80 14.02 -20.48
CA GLN A 63 -2.45 14.48 -20.78
C GLN A 63 -1.43 13.91 -19.80
N ASN A 64 -0.69 12.91 -20.25
CA ASN A 64 0.47 12.38 -19.55
C ASN A 64 1.76 12.83 -20.25
N PHE A 65 2.72 13.33 -19.48
CA PHE A 65 4.00 13.76 -20.02
C PHE A 65 5.16 13.46 -19.05
N PRO A 66 6.37 13.23 -19.58
CA PRO A 66 7.55 13.07 -18.74
C PRO A 66 7.92 14.39 -18.07
N VAL A 67 8.34 14.30 -16.80
CA VAL A 67 8.82 15.43 -16.00
C VAL A 67 10.30 15.27 -15.70
N GLU A 68 11.04 16.37 -15.78
CA GLU A 68 12.43 16.43 -15.34
C GLU A 68 12.47 16.42 -13.81
N SER A 69 13.13 15.40 -13.26
CA SER A 69 13.22 15.16 -11.81
C SER A 69 14.24 16.07 -11.16
N LEU A 70 14.07 16.36 -9.86
CA LEU A 70 15.14 16.94 -9.07
C LEU A 70 16.36 15.99 -9.05
N PRO A 71 17.60 16.55 -9.09
CA PRO A 71 18.82 15.74 -9.12
C PRO A 71 18.93 14.76 -7.96
N ASP A 72 18.43 15.15 -6.78
CA ASP A 72 18.46 14.30 -5.58
C ASP A 72 17.58 13.07 -5.68
N TRP A 73 16.51 13.11 -6.47
CA TRP A 73 15.64 11.95 -6.68
C TRP A 73 16.26 10.88 -7.60
N GLN A 74 17.24 11.27 -8.43
CA GLN A 74 17.93 10.37 -9.36
C GLN A 74 19.15 9.69 -8.73
N ARG A 75 19.67 10.22 -7.62
CA ARG A 75 20.87 9.65 -6.98
C ARG A 75 20.55 8.28 -6.37
N PRO A 76 21.46 7.29 -6.46
CA PRO A 76 21.29 6.01 -5.80
C PRO A 76 21.04 6.22 -4.30
N SER A 77 20.07 5.49 -3.74
CA SER A 77 19.87 5.43 -2.28
C SER A 77 21.06 4.68 -1.68
N GLY A 78 21.94 5.37 -0.98
CA GLY A 78 23.08 4.71 -0.35
C GLY A 78 23.94 5.68 0.46
N PHE A 79 24.41 5.22 1.56
CA PHE A 79 25.63 5.42 2.35
C PHE A 79 26.30 6.81 2.51
N ARG A 80 25.81 7.88 1.90
CA ARG A 80 26.34 9.23 2.15
C ARG A 80 25.32 10.07 2.92
N LYS A 81 25.78 10.78 3.97
CA LYS A 81 24.99 11.79 4.64
C LYS A 81 24.37 12.77 3.62
N GLY A 82 23.07 12.99 3.68
CA GLY A 82 22.34 13.93 2.81
C GLY A 82 21.72 13.31 1.54
N THR A 83 21.70 11.97 1.37
CA THR A 83 20.93 11.34 0.30
C THR A 83 19.46 11.25 0.69
N VAL A 84 18.59 11.67 -0.23
CA VAL A 84 17.15 11.55 -0.11
C VAL A 84 16.78 10.07 0.06
N THR A 85 16.00 9.76 1.08
CA THR A 85 15.52 8.40 1.33
C THR A 85 14.56 7.97 0.22
N ILE A 86 14.32 6.66 0.07
CA ILE A 86 13.34 6.15 -0.90
C ILE A 86 11.95 6.75 -0.63
N GLU A 87 11.62 7.01 0.62
CA GLU A 87 10.36 7.60 1.05
C GLU A 87 10.20 9.07 0.64
N GLN A 88 11.30 9.80 0.50
CA GLN A 88 11.33 11.19 0.06
C GLN A 88 11.34 11.34 -1.48
N ARG A 89 11.30 10.22 -2.22
CA ARG A 89 11.21 10.22 -3.68
C ARG A 89 9.78 10.07 -4.12
N PRO A 90 9.40 10.69 -5.25
CA PRO A 90 8.08 10.50 -5.81
C PRO A 90 7.78 9.04 -6.14
N GLY A 91 6.54 8.63 -5.93
CA GLY A 91 5.97 7.38 -6.37
C GLY A 91 4.62 7.61 -7.04
N VAL A 92 4.01 6.56 -7.58
CA VAL A 92 2.70 6.68 -8.21
C VAL A 92 1.65 7.16 -7.20
N GLY A 93 0.87 8.17 -7.59
CA GLY A 93 -0.12 8.85 -6.75
C GLY A 93 0.38 10.11 -6.07
N ASP A 94 1.70 10.36 -6.05
CA ASP A 94 2.25 11.60 -5.48
C ASP A 94 1.88 12.83 -6.30
N TRP A 95 1.78 13.97 -5.63
CA TRP A 95 1.60 15.28 -6.23
C TRP A 95 2.92 16.05 -6.25
N LEU A 96 3.29 16.53 -7.43
CA LEU A 96 4.44 17.41 -7.64
C LEU A 96 3.97 18.83 -7.96
N LEU A 97 4.75 19.81 -7.58
CA LEU A 97 4.69 21.13 -8.18
C LEU A 97 5.68 21.18 -9.34
N ILE A 98 5.20 21.63 -10.49
CA ILE A 98 6.01 21.69 -11.71
C ILE A 98 5.98 23.07 -12.34
N GLU A 99 7.13 23.51 -12.85
CA GLU A 99 7.27 24.69 -13.71
C GLU A 99 7.62 24.22 -15.13
N GLY A 100 6.69 24.43 -16.06
CA GLY A 100 6.78 23.83 -17.38
C GLY A 100 6.78 22.29 -17.30
N ARG A 101 7.93 21.66 -17.56
CA ARG A 101 8.17 20.21 -17.44
C ARG A 101 9.18 19.83 -16.37
N LYS A 102 9.48 20.74 -15.45
CA LYS A 102 10.47 20.56 -14.41
C LYS A 102 9.80 20.47 -13.05
N ALA A 103 10.09 19.42 -12.29
CA ALA A 103 9.64 19.32 -10.90
C ALA A 103 10.40 20.31 -10.02
N VAL A 104 9.68 21.04 -9.16
CA VAL A 104 10.25 21.99 -8.21
C VAL A 104 10.02 21.58 -6.76
N ALA A 105 8.93 20.84 -6.48
CA ALA A 105 8.64 20.32 -5.14
C ALA A 105 7.82 19.04 -5.19
N LEU A 106 7.93 18.23 -4.12
CA LEU A 106 7.05 17.10 -3.81
C LEU A 106 6.09 17.55 -2.71
N LEU A 107 4.79 17.48 -2.96
CA LEU A 107 3.78 17.81 -1.95
C LEU A 107 3.72 16.70 -0.87
N PRO A 108 3.53 17.04 0.41
CA PRO A 108 3.35 16.07 1.48
C PRO A 108 2.22 15.08 1.21
N ARG A 109 2.44 13.86 1.60
CA ARG A 109 1.47 12.77 1.42
C ARG A 109 0.46 12.77 2.55
N HIS A 110 -0.83 12.58 2.23
CA HIS A 110 -1.84 12.32 3.26
C HIS A 110 -1.91 10.82 3.64
N SER A 111 -1.45 9.95 2.74
CA SER A 111 -1.42 8.51 2.98
C SER A 111 -0.31 7.83 2.18
N THR A 112 0.12 6.66 2.63
CA THR A 112 1.12 5.84 1.93
C THR A 112 0.83 4.36 2.05
N ILE A 113 1.01 3.62 0.97
CA ILE A 113 1.03 2.16 0.99
C ILE A 113 2.47 1.71 0.74
N LYS A 114 3.03 0.99 1.70
CA LYS A 114 4.40 0.51 1.68
C LYS A 114 4.44 -1.01 1.73
N ARG A 115 5.53 -1.60 1.28
CA ARG A 115 5.81 -3.03 1.49
C ARG A 115 7.30 -3.22 1.76
N ALA A 116 7.65 -4.35 2.37
CA ALA A 116 9.04 -4.79 2.39
C ALA A 116 9.54 -5.04 0.96
N ALA A 117 10.68 -4.45 0.59
CA ALA A 117 11.29 -4.69 -0.71
C ALA A 117 11.74 -6.15 -0.82
N ALA A 118 11.54 -6.76 -1.98
CA ALA A 118 12.11 -8.06 -2.27
C ALA A 118 13.62 -7.93 -2.40
N GLY A 119 14.41 -8.63 -1.59
CA GLY A 119 15.87 -8.63 -1.70
C GLY A 119 16.61 -8.62 -0.35
N GLU A 120 17.92 -8.39 -0.42
CA GLU A 120 18.86 -8.55 0.70
C GLU A 120 18.82 -7.43 1.76
N HIS A 121 18.10 -6.33 1.50
CA HIS A 121 18.02 -5.20 2.41
C HIS A 121 16.58 -5.00 2.88
N TYR A 122 16.43 -4.81 4.18
CA TYR A 122 15.18 -4.40 4.83
C TYR A 122 14.91 -2.95 4.42
N GLN A 123 14.43 -2.74 3.21
CA GLN A 123 14.07 -1.43 2.70
C GLN A 123 12.58 -1.42 2.45
N GLN A 124 11.93 -0.41 2.97
CA GLN A 124 10.54 -0.12 2.63
C GLN A 124 10.48 0.34 1.18
N GLN A 125 9.53 -0.19 0.43
CA GLN A 125 9.23 0.26 -0.92
C GLN A 125 7.87 0.94 -0.92
N LEU A 126 7.82 2.23 -1.31
CA LEU A 126 6.57 2.90 -1.57
C LEU A 126 5.85 2.21 -2.74
N ILE A 127 4.62 1.82 -2.50
CA ILE A 127 3.76 1.17 -3.49
C ILE A 127 2.88 2.21 -4.16
N ALA A 128 2.18 3.01 -3.36
CA ALA A 128 1.29 4.07 -3.80
C ALA A 128 1.25 5.16 -2.72
N ALA A 129 0.96 6.38 -3.15
CA ALA A 129 0.80 7.54 -2.29
C ALA A 129 -0.53 8.24 -2.55
N ASN A 130 -1.01 8.98 -1.56
CA ASN A 130 -2.24 9.76 -1.63
C ASN A 130 -3.43 8.89 -2.07
N VAL A 131 -3.58 7.75 -1.39
CA VAL A 131 -4.65 6.77 -1.56
C VAL A 131 -5.68 6.98 -0.46
N ASP A 132 -6.95 7.05 -0.82
CA ASP A 132 -8.05 7.19 0.14
C ASP A 132 -8.56 5.83 0.58
N THR A 133 -8.67 4.87 -0.35
CA THR A 133 -9.29 3.57 -0.10
C THR A 133 -8.43 2.41 -0.60
N VAL A 134 -8.32 1.37 0.19
CA VAL A 134 -7.74 0.09 -0.25
C VAL A 134 -8.82 -0.98 -0.29
N PHE A 135 -9.14 -1.46 -1.49
CA PHE A 135 -9.99 -2.62 -1.67
C PHE A 135 -9.17 -3.90 -1.46
N VAL A 136 -9.44 -4.59 -0.37
CA VAL A 136 -8.90 -5.93 -0.09
C VAL A 136 -9.77 -6.95 -0.81
N VAL A 137 -9.32 -7.41 -1.97
CA VAL A 137 -10.09 -8.28 -2.87
C VAL A 137 -9.79 -9.75 -2.59
N CYS A 138 -10.84 -10.52 -2.33
CA CYS A 138 -10.81 -11.96 -2.12
C CYS A 138 -11.91 -12.64 -2.93
N GLY A 139 -11.62 -13.76 -3.60
CA GLY A 139 -12.64 -14.54 -4.32
C GLY A 139 -13.45 -15.41 -3.37
N LEU A 140 -14.76 -15.50 -3.59
CA LEU A 140 -15.65 -16.46 -2.91
C LEU A 140 -15.58 -17.83 -3.56
N ASP A 141 -14.37 -18.37 -3.65
CA ASP A 141 -14.05 -19.71 -4.14
C ASP A 141 -12.99 -20.32 -3.21
N ALA A 142 -12.19 -21.27 -3.68
CA ALA A 142 -11.09 -21.86 -2.92
C ALA A 142 -10.06 -20.82 -2.40
N ASP A 143 -10.12 -19.57 -2.88
CA ASP A 143 -9.29 -18.45 -2.41
C ASP A 143 -9.85 -17.79 -1.14
N PHE A 144 -11.10 -18.04 -0.74
CA PHE A 144 -11.70 -17.43 0.45
C PHE A 144 -10.92 -17.83 1.71
N ASN A 145 -10.34 -16.84 2.37
CA ASN A 145 -9.56 -17.05 3.58
C ASN A 145 -9.62 -15.81 4.49
N PRO A 146 -10.44 -15.84 5.56
CA PRO A 146 -10.58 -14.73 6.51
C PRO A 146 -9.26 -14.25 7.10
N ARG A 147 -8.36 -15.17 7.47
CA ARG A 147 -7.04 -14.83 8.05
C ARG A 147 -6.15 -14.05 7.09
N ARG A 148 -6.25 -14.35 5.78
CA ARG A 148 -5.52 -13.60 4.76
C ARG A 148 -6.12 -12.20 4.58
N ILE A 149 -7.43 -12.06 4.67
CA ILE A 149 -8.10 -10.76 4.66
C ILE A 149 -7.63 -9.92 5.84
N GLU A 150 -7.67 -10.45 7.07
CA GLU A 150 -7.17 -9.80 8.27
C GLU A 150 -5.72 -9.33 8.10
N ARG A 151 -4.86 -10.18 7.54
CA ARG A 151 -3.47 -9.83 7.27
C ARG A 151 -3.33 -8.64 6.32
N TYR A 152 -4.13 -8.56 5.26
CA TYR A 152 -4.13 -7.38 4.37
C TYR A 152 -4.63 -6.14 5.10
N LEU A 153 -5.66 -6.26 5.93
CA LEU A 153 -6.19 -5.15 6.71
C LEU A 153 -5.14 -4.58 7.66
N LEU A 154 -4.40 -5.45 8.34
CA LEU A 154 -3.30 -5.04 9.23
C LEU A 154 -2.23 -4.22 8.49
N LEU A 155 -1.84 -4.66 7.28
CA LEU A 155 -0.82 -3.99 6.48
C LEU A 155 -1.27 -2.66 5.85
N VAL A 156 -2.57 -2.44 5.80
CA VAL A 156 -3.19 -1.26 5.18
C VAL A 156 -3.49 -0.17 6.22
N ARG A 157 -3.90 -0.56 7.45
CA ARG A 157 -4.35 0.38 8.49
C ARG A 157 -3.30 1.41 8.90
N GLY A 158 -2.01 1.03 8.99
CA GLY A 158 -0.92 1.95 9.33
C GLY A 158 -0.60 3.00 8.26
N GLY A 159 -1.25 2.96 7.09
CA GLY A 159 -0.99 3.87 5.96
C GLY A 159 -1.87 5.11 5.88
N GLY A 160 -2.79 5.34 6.82
CA GLY A 160 -3.75 6.46 6.76
C GLY A 160 -4.83 6.29 5.69
N VAL A 161 -5.17 5.04 5.32
CA VAL A 161 -6.13 4.69 4.27
C VAL A 161 -7.34 3.95 4.84
N GLU A 162 -8.50 4.09 4.20
CA GLU A 162 -9.72 3.36 4.55
C GLU A 162 -9.72 1.97 3.90
N PRO A 163 -9.70 0.87 4.67
CA PRO A 163 -9.80 -0.47 4.12
C PRO A 163 -11.25 -0.87 3.85
N VAL A 164 -11.48 -1.51 2.70
CA VAL A 164 -12.76 -2.09 2.33
C VAL A 164 -12.54 -3.51 1.81
N VAL A 165 -13.21 -4.50 2.36
CA VAL A 165 -13.14 -5.88 1.89
C VAL A 165 -14.13 -6.09 0.74
N VAL A 166 -13.63 -6.57 -0.39
CA VAL A 166 -14.43 -6.87 -1.59
C VAL A 166 -14.37 -8.37 -1.87
N LEU A 167 -15.46 -9.05 -1.61
CA LEU A 167 -15.64 -10.47 -1.89
C LEU A 167 -16.18 -10.63 -3.32
N THR A 168 -15.32 -11.00 -4.24
CA THR A 168 -15.68 -11.21 -5.66
C THR A 168 -16.25 -12.61 -5.90
N LYS A 169 -16.75 -12.87 -7.12
CA LYS A 169 -17.33 -14.17 -7.54
C LYS A 169 -18.57 -14.57 -6.72
N ALA A 170 -19.32 -13.58 -6.22
CA ALA A 170 -20.57 -13.84 -5.50
C ALA A 170 -21.63 -14.57 -6.34
N ASP A 171 -21.48 -14.53 -7.67
CA ASP A 171 -22.29 -15.28 -8.64
C ASP A 171 -21.95 -16.78 -8.72
N GLN A 172 -20.85 -17.22 -8.13
CA GLN A 172 -20.35 -18.60 -8.23
C GLN A 172 -20.54 -19.40 -6.95
N THR A 173 -21.11 -18.82 -5.90
CA THR A 173 -21.36 -19.51 -4.62
C THR A 173 -22.75 -19.21 -4.09
N GLN A 174 -23.30 -20.16 -3.34
CA GLN A 174 -24.53 -19.98 -2.55
C GLN A 174 -24.23 -19.57 -1.10
N ASP A 175 -22.97 -19.63 -0.69
CA ASP A 175 -22.52 -19.46 0.70
C ASP A 175 -22.07 -18.00 1.01
N VAL A 176 -22.61 -17.01 0.29
CA VAL A 176 -22.27 -15.58 0.51
C VAL A 176 -22.60 -15.17 1.95
N SER A 177 -23.73 -15.61 2.49
CA SER A 177 -24.14 -15.29 3.85
C SER A 177 -23.16 -15.83 4.89
N ASP A 178 -22.68 -17.05 4.71
CA ASP A 178 -21.73 -17.69 5.62
C ASP A 178 -20.37 -17.01 5.57
N ALA A 179 -19.93 -16.58 4.37
CA ALA A 179 -18.72 -15.84 4.19
C ALA A 179 -18.78 -14.45 4.87
N LEU A 180 -19.93 -13.77 4.78
CA LEU A 180 -20.16 -12.50 5.48
C LEU A 180 -20.23 -12.70 7.00
N ALA A 181 -20.86 -13.78 7.48
CA ALA A 181 -20.89 -14.11 8.90
C ALA A 181 -19.49 -14.40 9.46
N ALA A 182 -18.63 -15.09 8.68
CA ALA A 182 -17.24 -15.33 9.06
C ALA A 182 -16.38 -14.05 9.18
N LEU A 183 -16.86 -12.93 8.66
CA LEU A 183 -16.18 -11.63 8.69
C LEU A 183 -16.92 -10.60 9.56
N VAL A 184 -17.91 -11.02 10.35
CA VAL A 184 -18.75 -10.11 11.16
C VAL A 184 -17.93 -9.26 12.14
N GLU A 185 -16.83 -9.78 12.67
CA GLU A 185 -15.94 -9.06 13.58
C GLU A 185 -15.23 -7.88 12.89
N LEU A 186 -15.04 -7.94 11.58
CA LEU A 186 -14.47 -6.82 10.80
C LEU A 186 -15.45 -5.64 10.73
N ALA A 187 -16.76 -5.91 10.68
CA ALA A 187 -17.78 -4.87 10.72
C ALA A 187 -17.79 -4.16 12.09
N ALA A 188 -17.54 -4.89 13.19
CA ALA A 188 -17.36 -4.32 14.52
C ALA A 188 -16.10 -3.41 14.62
N GLN A 189 -15.14 -3.57 13.70
CA GLN A 189 -13.95 -2.74 13.56
C GLN A 189 -14.12 -1.63 12.49
N GLU A 190 -15.35 -1.31 12.11
CA GLU A 190 -15.71 -0.30 11.10
C GLU A 190 -15.17 -0.61 9.68
N VAL A 191 -14.79 -1.87 9.40
CA VAL A 191 -14.35 -2.29 8.07
C VAL A 191 -15.57 -2.69 7.23
N ALA A 192 -15.82 -1.97 6.15
CA ALA A 192 -16.90 -2.32 5.23
C ALA A 192 -16.58 -3.62 4.46
N VAL A 193 -17.54 -4.53 4.39
CA VAL A 193 -17.46 -5.76 3.59
C VAL A 193 -18.54 -5.73 2.50
N ARG A 194 -18.15 -5.97 1.25
CA ARG A 194 -19.07 -6.01 0.10
C ARG A 194 -18.84 -7.27 -0.72
N ALA A 195 -19.92 -8.03 -0.95
CA ALA A 195 -19.92 -9.17 -1.87
C ALA A 195 -20.42 -8.70 -3.24
N VAL A 196 -19.67 -8.99 -4.31
CA VAL A 196 -19.96 -8.51 -5.66
C VAL A 196 -19.71 -9.58 -6.71
N ASN A 197 -20.49 -9.55 -7.78
CA ASN A 197 -20.10 -10.14 -9.05
C ASN A 197 -19.22 -9.11 -9.78
N ALA A 198 -17.92 -9.37 -9.84
CA ALA A 198 -16.96 -8.44 -10.45
C ALA A 198 -17.16 -8.26 -11.97
N LYS A 199 -17.98 -9.08 -12.63
CA LYS A 199 -18.32 -8.95 -14.06
C LYS A 199 -19.56 -8.13 -14.31
N ASP A 200 -20.34 -7.84 -13.27
CA ASP A 200 -21.62 -7.15 -13.36
C ASP A 200 -21.49 -5.70 -12.90
N ALA A 201 -21.70 -4.76 -13.83
CA ALA A 201 -21.65 -3.34 -13.56
C ALA A 201 -22.65 -2.88 -12.48
N GLN A 202 -23.82 -3.52 -12.38
CA GLN A 202 -24.81 -3.19 -11.35
C GLN A 202 -24.35 -3.66 -9.97
N SER A 203 -23.77 -4.85 -9.89
CA SER A 203 -23.26 -5.41 -8.65
C SER A 203 -22.15 -4.56 -8.03
N ILE A 204 -21.24 -4.01 -8.86
CA ILE A 204 -20.12 -3.18 -8.39
C ILE A 204 -20.52 -1.75 -7.98
N LEU A 205 -21.75 -1.29 -8.26
CA LEU A 205 -22.25 0.01 -7.79
C LEU A 205 -22.24 0.13 -6.26
N THR A 206 -22.26 -0.98 -5.54
CA THR A 206 -22.08 -1.01 -4.07
C THR A 206 -20.72 -0.44 -3.62
N LEU A 207 -19.75 -0.31 -4.52
CA LEU A 207 -18.42 0.29 -4.27
C LEU A 207 -18.39 1.80 -4.54
N ALA A 208 -19.46 2.38 -5.12
CA ALA A 208 -19.53 3.79 -5.49
C ALA A 208 -19.24 4.78 -4.34
N PRO A 209 -19.58 4.53 -3.06
CA PRO A 209 -19.24 5.44 -1.96
C PRO A 209 -17.76 5.73 -1.83
N TRP A 210 -16.89 4.79 -2.19
CA TRP A 210 -15.43 4.92 -2.14
C TRP A 210 -14.79 5.36 -3.46
N LEU A 211 -15.57 5.46 -4.54
CA LEU A 211 -15.11 5.80 -5.88
C LEU A 211 -15.72 7.12 -6.38
N GLN A 212 -15.81 8.09 -5.48
CA GLN A 212 -16.27 9.45 -5.79
C GLN A 212 -15.19 10.27 -6.49
N PRO A 213 -15.56 11.34 -7.23
CA PRO A 213 -14.59 12.26 -7.84
C PRO A 213 -13.56 12.77 -6.82
N GLY A 214 -12.30 12.84 -7.24
CA GLY A 214 -11.18 13.23 -6.38
C GLY A 214 -10.63 12.12 -5.47
N ARG A 215 -11.32 10.98 -5.35
CA ARG A 215 -10.85 9.84 -4.54
C ARG A 215 -9.90 8.94 -5.34
N THR A 216 -9.00 8.31 -4.62
CA THR A 216 -8.04 7.34 -5.19
C THR A 216 -8.15 6.02 -4.46
N ALA A 217 -8.31 4.94 -5.21
CA ALA A 217 -8.38 3.59 -4.68
C ALA A 217 -7.22 2.72 -5.20
N VAL A 218 -6.88 1.68 -4.42
CA VAL A 218 -5.93 0.63 -4.77
C VAL A 218 -6.58 -0.73 -4.55
N LEU A 219 -6.32 -1.70 -5.44
CA LEU A 219 -6.75 -3.08 -5.28
C LEU A 219 -5.60 -3.94 -4.77
N VAL A 220 -5.80 -4.63 -3.64
CA VAL A 220 -4.85 -5.60 -3.09
C VAL A 220 -5.53 -6.97 -2.98
N GLY A 221 -4.78 -8.05 -2.98
CA GLY A 221 -5.32 -9.41 -2.85
C GLY A 221 -4.55 -10.44 -3.66
N SER A 222 -4.87 -11.72 -3.47
CA SER A 222 -4.22 -12.86 -4.12
C SER A 222 -4.35 -12.86 -5.65
N SER A 223 -3.52 -13.67 -6.31
CA SER A 223 -3.70 -13.94 -7.75
C SER A 223 -5.00 -14.72 -7.96
N GLY A 224 -5.80 -14.32 -8.95
CA GLY A 224 -7.08 -15.00 -9.21
C GLY A 224 -8.25 -14.48 -8.36
N ALA A 225 -8.03 -13.56 -7.42
CA ALA A 225 -9.10 -12.94 -6.60
C ALA A 225 -10.08 -12.04 -7.38
N GLY A 226 -9.93 -11.87 -8.68
CA GLY A 226 -10.84 -11.08 -9.51
C GLY A 226 -10.48 -9.60 -9.67
N LYS A 227 -9.31 -9.14 -9.21
CA LYS A 227 -8.87 -7.73 -9.31
C LYS A 227 -8.92 -7.18 -10.74
N SER A 228 -8.34 -7.89 -11.71
CA SER A 228 -8.33 -7.45 -13.11
C SER A 228 -9.73 -7.40 -13.72
N THR A 229 -10.59 -8.34 -13.34
CA THR A 229 -12.00 -8.32 -13.76
C THR A 229 -12.72 -7.12 -13.18
N LEU A 230 -12.55 -6.86 -11.87
CA LEU A 230 -13.13 -5.71 -11.21
C LEU A 230 -12.63 -4.40 -11.81
N THR A 231 -11.33 -4.28 -12.11
CA THR A 231 -10.76 -3.11 -12.79
C THR A 231 -11.40 -2.88 -14.15
N ASN A 232 -11.54 -3.92 -14.98
CA ASN A 232 -12.16 -3.80 -16.30
C ASN A 232 -13.62 -3.33 -16.21
N THR A 233 -14.38 -3.88 -15.28
CA THR A 233 -15.79 -3.49 -15.07
C THR A 233 -15.90 -2.06 -14.56
N LEU A 234 -15.04 -1.62 -13.64
CA LEU A 234 -14.97 -0.23 -13.17
C LEU A 234 -14.60 0.76 -14.29
N LEU A 235 -13.77 0.32 -15.23
CA LEU A 235 -13.38 1.12 -16.40
C LEU A 235 -14.43 1.11 -17.52
N GLY A 236 -15.35 0.15 -17.52
CA GLY A 236 -16.29 -0.07 -18.62
C GLY A 236 -15.63 -0.57 -19.91
N VAL A 237 -14.37 -1.00 -19.86
CA VAL A 237 -13.59 -1.48 -21.01
C VAL A 237 -12.66 -2.63 -20.61
N GLU A 238 -12.36 -3.52 -21.54
CA GLU A 238 -11.37 -4.59 -21.34
C GLU A 238 -9.93 -4.06 -21.51
N ARG A 239 -9.41 -3.41 -20.49
CA ARG A 239 -8.03 -2.92 -20.45
C ARG A 239 -7.05 -3.96 -19.90
N MET A 240 -7.51 -4.76 -18.94
CA MET A 240 -6.68 -5.76 -18.27
C MET A 240 -6.94 -7.14 -18.84
N LYS A 241 -5.87 -7.90 -19.14
CA LYS A 241 -6.02 -9.31 -19.54
C LYS A 241 -6.49 -10.13 -18.33
N THR A 242 -7.71 -10.62 -18.38
CA THR A 242 -8.24 -11.58 -17.42
C THR A 242 -7.77 -12.98 -17.85
N SER A 243 -6.86 -13.58 -17.08
CA SER A 243 -6.53 -15.00 -17.27
C SER A 243 -7.53 -15.85 -16.50
N ALA A 244 -8.25 -16.74 -17.17
CA ALA A 244 -8.76 -17.95 -16.53
C ALA A 244 -7.58 -18.66 -15.85
N VAL A 245 -7.83 -19.27 -14.68
CA VAL A 245 -6.86 -19.97 -13.83
C VAL A 245 -5.77 -20.63 -14.67
N ARG A 246 -4.52 -20.27 -14.44
CA ARG A 246 -3.38 -20.85 -15.13
C ARG A 246 -3.17 -22.29 -14.70
N GLU A 247 -3.54 -23.23 -15.54
CA GLU A 247 -2.78 -24.47 -15.69
C GLU A 247 -1.54 -24.14 -16.52
N SER A 248 -0.38 -24.45 -15.95
CA SER A 248 0.94 -24.55 -16.55
C SER A 248 1.17 -23.85 -17.91
N ASP A 249 1.73 -22.64 -17.93
CA ASP A 249 2.67 -22.30 -18.99
C ASP A 249 3.69 -21.23 -18.57
N SER A 250 4.95 -21.61 -18.66
CA SER A 250 6.13 -20.83 -18.25
C SER A 250 6.75 -20.04 -19.39
N ARG A 251 5.94 -19.47 -20.33
CA ARG A 251 6.45 -18.54 -21.37
C ARG A 251 5.31 -17.68 -21.92
N GLY A 252 5.17 -16.46 -21.44
CA GLY A 252 4.20 -15.53 -22.04
C GLY A 252 4.39 -14.08 -21.61
N ARG A 253 5.05 -13.35 -22.44
CA ARG A 253 5.33 -11.91 -22.52
C ARG A 253 4.20 -10.98 -22.10
N HIS A 254 4.60 -9.88 -21.43
CA HIS A 254 3.95 -8.57 -21.26
C HIS A 254 2.66 -8.55 -20.45
N THR A 255 2.79 -8.80 -19.16
CA THR A 255 2.00 -8.10 -18.15
C THR A 255 2.66 -6.75 -17.92
N THR A 256 1.87 -5.69 -17.85
CA THR A 256 2.29 -4.33 -17.45
C THR A 256 3.24 -4.43 -16.26
N THR A 257 4.51 -4.09 -16.45
CA THR A 257 5.56 -4.23 -15.42
C THR A 257 5.72 -2.98 -14.59
N TYR A 258 4.96 -1.92 -14.87
CA TYR A 258 4.99 -0.65 -14.18
C TYR A 258 3.64 -0.35 -13.53
N ARG A 259 3.69 0.42 -12.46
CA ARG A 259 2.52 0.91 -11.74
C ARG A 259 1.93 2.07 -12.52
N ALA A 260 0.62 2.11 -12.62
CA ALA A 260 -0.07 3.19 -13.32
C ALA A 260 -1.29 3.67 -12.52
N LEU A 261 -1.47 4.99 -12.49
CA LEU A 261 -2.69 5.61 -12.03
C LEU A 261 -3.65 5.73 -13.23
N ILE A 262 -4.88 5.29 -13.05
CA ILE A 262 -5.89 5.18 -14.09
C ILE A 262 -7.13 5.96 -13.65
N PRO A 263 -7.52 7.03 -14.35
CA PRO A 263 -8.79 7.69 -14.11
C PRO A 263 -9.97 6.76 -14.43
N LEU A 264 -11.00 6.78 -13.58
CA LEU A 264 -12.24 6.03 -13.74
C LEU A 264 -13.34 6.94 -14.30
N PRO A 265 -14.35 6.40 -15.01
CA PRO A 265 -15.51 7.15 -15.47
C PRO A 265 -16.29 7.84 -14.34
N SER A 266 -16.19 7.34 -13.10
CA SER A 266 -16.79 7.96 -11.91
C SER A 266 -16.10 9.26 -11.47
N GLY A 267 -14.94 9.62 -12.04
CA GLY A 267 -14.09 10.73 -11.59
C GLY A 267 -13.13 10.36 -10.45
N ALA A 268 -13.16 9.11 -9.98
CA ALA A 268 -12.14 8.57 -9.08
C ALA A 268 -10.91 8.11 -9.85
N CYS A 269 -9.85 7.76 -9.14
CA CYS A 269 -8.66 7.15 -9.71
C CYS A 269 -8.44 5.75 -9.13
N LEU A 270 -7.89 4.86 -9.95
CA LEU A 270 -7.43 3.55 -9.53
C LEU A 270 -5.92 3.45 -9.76
N ILE A 271 -5.15 3.06 -8.75
CA ILE A 271 -3.75 2.72 -8.94
C ILE A 271 -3.64 1.21 -9.13
N ASP A 272 -3.26 0.83 -10.35
CA ASP A 272 -2.93 -0.56 -10.66
C ASP A 272 -1.46 -0.84 -10.34
N THR A 273 -1.25 -1.83 -9.50
CA THR A 273 0.08 -2.23 -9.04
C THR A 273 0.33 -3.69 -9.40
N PRO A 274 0.91 -3.97 -10.56
CA PRO A 274 1.33 -5.31 -10.91
C PRO A 274 2.26 -5.87 -9.83
N GLY A 275 1.92 -7.02 -9.26
CA GLY A 275 2.76 -7.69 -8.25
C GLY A 275 2.44 -7.37 -6.80
N MET A 276 1.36 -6.65 -6.46
CA MET A 276 0.86 -6.55 -5.07
C MET A 276 0.17 -7.86 -4.60
N ARG A 277 0.71 -8.98 -5.02
CA ARG A 277 0.21 -10.31 -4.63
C ARG A 277 0.50 -10.65 -3.18
N GLU A 278 1.50 -10.01 -2.59
CA GLU A 278 1.92 -10.22 -1.20
C GLU A 278 2.37 -8.89 -0.59
N LEU A 279 1.54 -8.27 0.22
CA LEU A 279 1.98 -7.28 1.19
C LEU A 279 2.68 -8.07 2.32
N LYS A 280 3.90 -7.67 2.68
CA LYS A 280 4.63 -8.21 3.84
C LYS A 280 4.84 -7.10 4.84
N PRO A 281 4.77 -7.38 6.14
CA PRO A 281 5.09 -6.39 7.18
C PRO A 281 6.47 -5.79 6.95
N THR A 282 6.61 -4.50 7.19
CA THR A 282 7.86 -3.76 6.95
C THR A 282 8.74 -3.67 8.19
N GLY A 283 8.20 -3.84 9.40
CA GLY A 283 8.96 -3.79 10.65
C GLY A 283 8.15 -4.15 11.89
N GLU A 284 8.82 -4.13 13.04
CA GLU A 284 8.19 -4.34 14.35
C GLU A 284 7.21 -3.22 14.70
N GLU A 285 7.49 -2.00 14.26
CA GLU A 285 6.62 -0.83 14.44
C GLU A 285 5.25 -1.04 13.78
N ASP A 286 5.20 -1.60 12.57
CA ASP A 286 3.93 -1.90 11.89
C ASP A 286 3.10 -2.97 12.65
N VAL A 287 3.77 -3.93 13.31
CA VAL A 287 3.10 -4.95 14.14
C VAL A 287 2.56 -4.31 15.41
N ALA A 288 3.36 -3.51 16.10
CA ALA A 288 2.97 -2.84 17.33
C ALA A 288 1.77 -1.89 17.12
N GLU A 289 1.78 -1.08 16.07
CA GLU A 289 0.69 -0.16 15.74
C GLU A 289 -0.62 -0.92 15.46
N ASN A 290 -0.56 -2.00 14.68
CA ASN A 290 -1.72 -2.80 14.32
C ASN A 290 -2.28 -3.68 15.44
N PHE A 291 -1.46 -4.01 16.44
CA PHE A 291 -1.82 -4.78 17.61
C PHE A 291 -1.64 -3.98 18.91
N SER A 292 -1.91 -2.67 18.85
CA SER A 292 -1.76 -1.78 20.01
C SER A 292 -2.56 -2.24 21.23
N ASP A 293 -3.70 -2.91 21.01
CA ASP A 293 -4.47 -3.56 22.06
C ASP A 293 -3.73 -4.72 22.74
N VAL A 294 -3.02 -5.54 21.96
CA VAL A 294 -2.19 -6.64 22.46
C VAL A 294 -0.94 -6.10 23.15
N GLU A 295 -0.28 -5.12 22.54
CA GLU A 295 0.92 -4.47 23.10
C GLU A 295 0.60 -3.79 24.44
N ALA A 296 -0.52 -3.06 24.53
CA ALA A 296 -0.96 -2.42 25.78
C ALA A 296 -1.24 -3.44 26.90
N LEU A 297 -1.70 -4.65 26.58
CA LEU A 297 -1.84 -5.74 27.54
C LEU A 297 -0.47 -6.36 27.89
N ALA A 298 0.41 -6.52 26.89
CA ALA A 298 1.74 -7.08 27.07
C ALA A 298 2.63 -6.23 28.00
N GLU A 299 2.54 -4.89 27.89
CA GLU A 299 3.23 -3.94 28.77
C GLU A 299 2.84 -4.09 30.26
N GLN A 300 1.63 -4.57 30.52
CA GLN A 300 1.11 -4.78 31.89
C GLN A 300 1.50 -6.14 32.48
N CYS A 301 2.17 -7.02 31.74
CA CYS A 301 2.63 -8.30 32.25
C CYS A 301 3.66 -8.11 33.34
N LYS A 302 3.64 -9.04 34.34
CA LYS A 302 4.57 -9.02 35.47
C LYS A 302 6.05 -9.06 35.07
N PHE A 303 6.36 -9.73 33.94
CA PHE A 303 7.72 -9.88 33.42
C PHE A 303 7.88 -9.15 32.13
N ARG A 304 8.95 -8.39 31.97
CA ARG A 304 9.26 -7.62 30.72
C ARG A 304 9.52 -8.51 29.50
N ASP A 305 9.99 -9.73 29.73
CA ASP A 305 10.31 -10.74 28.72
C ASP A 305 9.24 -11.85 28.64
N CYS A 306 8.01 -11.54 29.07
CA CYS A 306 6.88 -12.45 29.04
C CYS A 306 6.63 -12.96 27.63
N ARG A 307 6.63 -14.28 27.46
CA ARG A 307 6.31 -14.93 26.18
C ARG A 307 4.82 -15.23 26.00
N HIS A 308 4.05 -14.96 27.08
CA HIS A 308 2.60 -15.19 27.14
C HIS A 308 2.19 -16.66 27.01
N GLU A 309 3.09 -17.59 27.34
CA GLU A 309 2.83 -19.03 27.26
C GLU A 309 2.35 -19.61 28.61
N ARG A 310 3.17 -19.50 29.67
CA ARG A 310 2.90 -20.11 30.99
C ARG A 310 3.29 -19.23 32.19
N GLU A 311 3.74 -18.01 31.91
CA GLU A 311 4.23 -17.11 32.95
C GLU A 311 3.12 -16.67 33.90
N PRO A 312 3.36 -16.73 35.22
CA PRO A 312 2.38 -16.29 36.20
C PRO A 312 2.22 -14.77 36.19
N GLY A 313 0.96 -14.28 36.19
CA GLY A 313 0.65 -12.84 36.07
C GLY A 313 0.80 -12.31 34.63
N CYS A 314 0.52 -13.17 33.67
CA CYS A 314 0.45 -12.78 32.26
C CYS A 314 -0.91 -12.17 31.97
N VAL A 315 -0.97 -10.84 31.82
CA VAL A 315 -2.21 -10.07 31.56
C VAL A 315 -2.83 -10.42 30.20
N VAL A 316 -2.03 -10.74 29.20
CA VAL A 316 -2.52 -11.17 27.88
C VAL A 316 -3.32 -12.48 28.00
N ARG A 317 -2.82 -13.46 28.74
CA ARG A 317 -3.55 -14.72 28.97
C ARG A 317 -4.83 -14.50 29.76
N GLU A 318 -4.75 -13.72 30.83
CA GLU A 318 -5.93 -13.35 31.62
C GLU A 318 -7.00 -12.66 30.77
N ALA A 319 -6.60 -11.79 29.83
CA ALA A 319 -7.49 -11.15 28.88
C ALA A 319 -8.13 -12.15 27.91
N ILE A 320 -7.38 -13.15 27.45
CA ILE A 320 -7.91 -14.23 26.59
C ILE A 320 -8.90 -15.09 27.37
N GLU A 321 -8.54 -15.52 28.60
CA GLU A 321 -9.40 -16.34 29.45
C GLU A 321 -10.70 -15.60 29.85
N ALA A 322 -10.62 -14.28 30.00
CA ALA A 322 -11.76 -13.42 30.29
C ALA A 322 -12.61 -13.04 29.06
N GLY A 323 -12.23 -13.51 27.85
CA GLY A 323 -12.89 -13.16 26.58
C GLY A 323 -12.73 -11.71 26.14
N LYS A 324 -11.77 -10.97 26.71
CA LYS A 324 -11.45 -9.57 26.36
C LYS A 324 -10.50 -9.45 25.16
N LEU A 325 -9.74 -10.50 24.88
CA LEU A 325 -8.85 -10.61 23.74
C LEU A 325 -9.16 -11.92 23.02
N ASP A 326 -9.41 -11.84 21.70
CA ASP A 326 -9.60 -13.03 20.88
C ASP A 326 -8.30 -13.86 20.81
N PRO A 327 -8.34 -15.16 21.15
CA PRO A 327 -7.20 -16.06 21.04
C PRO A 327 -6.57 -16.07 19.64
N GLN A 328 -7.42 -15.96 18.59
CA GLN A 328 -6.95 -15.97 17.21
C GLN A 328 -6.23 -14.68 16.83
N ARG A 329 -6.68 -13.53 17.35
CA ARG A 329 -6.01 -12.24 17.19
C ARG A 329 -4.61 -12.28 17.81
N PHE A 330 -4.50 -12.87 19.00
CA PHE A 330 -3.21 -13.05 19.67
C PHE A 330 -2.29 -13.99 18.87
N ALA A 331 -2.80 -15.10 18.35
CA ALA A 331 -2.03 -16.02 17.49
C ALA A 331 -1.52 -15.34 16.21
N ASN A 332 -2.32 -14.45 15.62
CA ASN A 332 -1.94 -13.64 14.45
C ASN A 332 -0.82 -12.64 14.81
N TYR A 333 -0.90 -11.98 15.96
CA TYR A 333 0.16 -11.12 16.49
C TYR A 333 1.48 -11.86 16.61
N LEU A 334 1.50 -13.01 17.31
CA LEU A 334 2.71 -13.82 17.48
C LEU A 334 3.32 -14.21 16.14
N LYS A 335 2.50 -14.68 15.21
CA LYS A 335 2.97 -15.09 13.89
C LYS A 335 3.61 -13.94 13.10
N LEU A 336 2.99 -12.76 13.11
CA LEU A 336 3.52 -11.58 12.41
C LEU A 336 4.79 -11.06 13.09
N ARG A 337 4.83 -11.03 14.41
CA ARG A 337 6.01 -10.67 15.19
C ARG A 337 7.20 -11.60 14.86
N ASP A 338 6.95 -12.92 14.82
CA ASP A 338 7.99 -13.90 14.51
C ASP A 338 8.45 -13.82 13.04
N GLU A 339 7.55 -13.53 12.09
CA GLU A 339 7.91 -13.27 10.68
C GLU A 339 8.86 -12.07 10.57
N VAL A 340 8.57 -10.99 11.29
CA VAL A 340 9.39 -9.76 11.30
C VAL A 340 10.72 -10.00 12.00
N ALA A 341 10.72 -10.59 13.18
CA ALA A 341 11.94 -10.94 13.92
C ALA A 341 12.84 -11.92 13.13
N GLY A 342 12.23 -12.93 12.50
CA GLY A 342 12.94 -13.87 11.63
C GLY A 342 13.53 -13.20 10.39
N ALA A 343 12.88 -12.19 9.82
CA ALA A 343 13.41 -11.40 8.73
C ALA A 343 14.59 -10.53 9.17
N ALA A 344 14.48 -9.88 10.33
CA ALA A 344 15.54 -9.08 10.94
C ALA A 344 16.79 -9.93 11.27
N GLY A 345 16.58 -11.11 11.85
CA GLY A 345 17.67 -12.06 12.17
C GLY A 345 18.40 -12.55 10.92
N ARG A 346 17.69 -12.91 9.87
CA ARG A 346 18.31 -13.29 8.57
C ARG A 346 19.13 -12.14 7.98
N LEU A 347 18.68 -10.91 8.13
CA LEU A 347 19.39 -9.73 7.67
C LEU A 347 20.69 -9.50 8.45
N ALA A 348 20.63 -9.61 9.79
CA ALA A 348 21.80 -9.47 10.67
C ALA A 348 22.89 -10.51 10.32
N ASN A 349 22.50 -11.77 10.14
CA ASN A 349 23.41 -12.85 9.77
C ASN A 349 24.05 -12.63 8.39
N ARG A 350 23.30 -12.16 7.38
CA ARG A 350 23.86 -11.83 6.06
C ARG A 350 24.81 -10.64 6.10
N ARG A 351 24.51 -9.62 6.94
CA ARG A 351 25.41 -8.48 7.14
C ARG A 351 26.72 -8.91 7.79
N ALA A 352 26.67 -9.80 8.77
CA ALA A 352 27.85 -10.38 9.39
C ALA A 352 28.69 -11.17 8.38
N GLN A 353 28.08 -12.05 7.58
CA GLN A 353 28.77 -12.79 6.52
C GLN A 353 29.46 -11.86 5.49
N LYS A 354 28.75 -10.83 5.00
CA LYS A 354 29.35 -9.87 4.05
C LYS A 354 30.45 -9.02 4.68
N ALA A 355 30.39 -8.75 5.98
CA ALA A 355 31.48 -8.08 6.69
C ALA A 355 32.71 -8.98 6.77
N ASP A 356 32.55 -10.27 7.09
CA ASP A 356 33.61 -11.26 7.13
C ASP A 356 34.25 -11.49 5.74
N GLU A 357 33.45 -11.59 4.68
CA GLU A 357 33.96 -11.70 3.29
C GLU A 357 34.78 -10.47 2.87
N LYS A 358 34.35 -9.25 3.29
CA LYS A 358 35.13 -8.02 3.05
C LYS A 358 36.43 -7.97 3.82
N VAL A 359 36.48 -8.56 5.01
CA VAL A 359 37.72 -8.67 5.80
C VAL A 359 38.65 -9.68 5.19
N GLN A 360 38.16 -10.85 4.79
CA GLN A 360 38.96 -11.90 4.13
C GLN A 360 39.43 -11.52 2.73
N GLY A 361 38.62 -10.79 1.94
CA GLY A 361 39.01 -10.30 0.62
C GLY A 361 40.02 -9.15 0.62
N LYS A 362 40.38 -8.61 1.79
CA LYS A 362 41.42 -7.58 1.98
C LYS A 362 42.75 -8.12 2.47
N ALA A 363 42.93 -9.45 2.57
CA ALA A 363 44.23 -10.02 2.91
C ALA A 363 45.24 -9.68 1.78
N PRO A 364 46.34 -8.99 2.07
CA PRO A 364 47.31 -8.63 1.04
C PRO A 364 47.97 -9.90 0.51
N ASN A 365 47.96 -10.04 -0.81
CA ASN A 365 48.68 -11.08 -1.52
C ASN A 365 50.20 -10.86 -1.30
N LYS A 366 50.79 -11.51 -0.29
CA LYS A 366 52.18 -11.36 0.15
C LYS A 366 53.16 -12.30 -0.59
N TYR A 367 52.73 -12.91 -1.68
CA TYR A 367 53.61 -13.74 -2.51
C TYR A 367 53.46 -13.37 -3.98
N GLY A 368 54.26 -12.42 -4.44
CA GLY A 368 54.40 -12.05 -5.82
C GLY A 368 55.80 -11.63 -6.12
N LYS A 369 56.55 -12.55 -6.73
CA LYS A 369 57.77 -12.42 -7.53
C LYS A 369 59.13 -12.65 -6.83
N ARG A 370 59.62 -13.79 -7.07
CA ARG A 370 61.00 -13.96 -7.57
C ARG A 370 60.92 -14.27 -9.06
#